data_b90ad223ad19cd5546ea7c81f9b09ad7
#
_entry.id   b90ad223ad19cd5546ea7c81f9b09ad7
#
_cell.length_a   1.000
_cell.length_b   1.000
_cell.length_c   1.000
_cell.angle_alpha   90.00
_cell.angle_beta   90.00
_cell.angle_gamma   90.00
#
_symmetry.space_group_name_H-M   'P 1'
#
loop_
_entity.id
_entity.type
_entity.pdbx_description
1 polymer ?
#
loop_
_entity_poly.entity_id
_entity_poly.type
_entity_poly.pdbx_seq_one_letter_code
_entity_poly.pdbx_strand_id
1 'polypeptide(L)'
;MEIYFINPPFKAEFGKFSRESRSPAITKSGALYYPLWLIYAALYSEKNGHKIHFLDAPAKQLNEEQSLEIIQRNENEHSLFVLDTSTPSIKSDVDFAKKIKQLYPKSFITLVGTHPTACAEETLSYSSAVDAIAIGEYDCIIKDLADALEKGENIYTVRGLCLRSDNGYVRTAIMPPMKNLDDLPYAAKFIKEYLNEKDYFFAAATYPSIQIFTGRGCPFRCNFCVYPQTMHGHAFRSRSAENVVGEFEYIANNFQDVKEVVI
;
A
#
# COMPACT_ATOMS: atom_id res chain seq x y z
N MET A 1 6.31 15.35 7.04
CA MET A 1 4.90 15.02 7.32
C MET A 1 4.79 13.66 7.99
N GLU A 2 3.75 13.41 8.81
CA GLU A 2 3.43 12.05 9.29
C GLU A 2 2.49 11.35 8.32
N ILE A 3 2.83 10.10 7.94
CA ILE A 3 2.07 9.30 6.99
C ILE A 3 1.72 7.95 7.63
N TYR A 4 0.44 7.61 7.61
CA TYR A 4 -0.08 6.32 8.08
C TYR A 4 -0.37 5.43 6.87
N PHE A 5 0.42 4.38 6.70
CA PHE A 5 0.18 3.34 5.71
C PHE A 5 -0.61 2.21 6.36
N ILE A 6 -1.79 1.97 5.87
CA ILE A 6 -2.74 1.05 6.50
C ILE A 6 -3.23 0.02 5.48
N ASN A 7 -3.04 -1.26 5.80
CA ASN A 7 -3.79 -2.36 5.26
C ASN A 7 -4.99 -2.57 6.19
N PRO A 8 -6.22 -2.10 5.81
CA PRO A 8 -7.34 -2.02 6.73
C PRO A 8 -7.85 -3.39 7.21
N PRO A 9 -8.51 -3.46 8.38
CA PRO A 9 -9.16 -4.68 8.85
C PRO A 9 -10.31 -5.07 7.91
N PHE A 10 -10.48 -6.38 7.69
CA PHE A 10 -11.59 -6.88 6.89
C PHE A 10 -12.03 -8.26 7.39
N LYS A 11 -13.21 -8.29 8.04
CA LYS A 11 -13.87 -9.52 8.49
C LYS A 11 -12.91 -10.48 9.20
N ALA A 12 -12.13 -9.95 10.14
CA ALA A 12 -11.07 -10.67 10.86
C ALA A 12 -11.57 -11.95 11.55
N GLU A 13 -12.86 -12.01 11.89
CA GLU A 13 -13.52 -13.16 12.49
C GLU A 13 -13.57 -14.40 11.60
N PHE A 14 -13.40 -14.22 10.28
CA PHE A 14 -13.39 -15.33 9.32
C PHE A 14 -11.99 -15.79 8.90
N GLY A 15 -10.94 -15.05 9.25
CA GLY A 15 -9.57 -15.36 8.90
C GLY A 15 -8.78 -14.17 8.36
N LYS A 16 -7.59 -14.44 7.82
CA LYS A 16 -6.73 -13.40 7.23
C LYS A 16 -7.18 -13.06 5.81
N PHE A 17 -7.24 -11.77 5.51
CA PHE A 17 -7.62 -11.25 4.19
C PHE A 17 -6.40 -10.69 3.47
N SER A 18 -6.03 -11.32 2.35
CA SER A 18 -4.90 -10.87 1.52
C SER A 18 -5.40 -10.02 0.34
N ARG A 19 -5.06 -8.71 0.33
CA ARG A 19 -5.37 -7.79 -0.78
C ARG A 19 -4.42 -7.96 -1.96
N GLU A 20 -3.19 -8.32 -1.71
CA GLU A 20 -2.12 -8.49 -2.71
C GLU A 20 -2.27 -9.78 -3.54
N SER A 21 -3.21 -10.65 -3.22
CA SER A 21 -3.44 -11.85 -4.01
C SER A 21 -4.17 -11.51 -5.32
N ARG A 22 -3.97 -12.30 -6.38
CA ARG A 22 -4.71 -12.16 -7.66
C ARG A 22 -6.22 -12.25 -7.49
N SER A 23 -6.65 -12.97 -6.47
CA SER A 23 -8.04 -13.10 -6.07
C SER A 23 -8.10 -12.79 -4.57
N PRO A 24 -8.25 -11.50 -4.19
CA PRO A 24 -8.34 -11.13 -2.80
C PRO A 24 -9.45 -11.92 -2.10
N ALA A 25 -9.10 -12.63 -1.06
CA ALA A 25 -10.01 -13.52 -0.36
C ALA A 25 -9.60 -13.69 1.11
N ILE A 26 -10.59 -14.06 1.92
CA ILE A 26 -10.35 -14.52 3.28
C ILE A 26 -10.03 -16.01 3.20
N THR A 27 -8.92 -16.42 3.82
CA THR A 27 -8.51 -17.82 3.85
C THR A 27 -8.49 -18.36 5.27
N LYS A 28 -9.15 -19.51 5.48
CA LYS A 28 -9.09 -20.24 6.76
C LYS A 28 -7.72 -20.86 6.99
N SER A 29 -6.94 -21.08 5.94
CA SER A 29 -5.56 -21.57 6.03
C SER A 29 -4.60 -20.55 6.63
N GLY A 30 -5.02 -19.28 6.76
CA GLY A 30 -4.18 -18.18 7.21
C GLY A 30 -3.24 -17.67 6.13
N ALA A 31 -3.44 -18.06 4.85
CA ALA A 31 -2.63 -17.54 3.76
C ALA A 31 -2.76 -16.01 3.67
N LEU A 32 -1.63 -15.35 3.74
CA LEU A 32 -1.51 -13.90 3.69
C LEU A 32 -0.21 -13.52 2.99
N TYR A 33 -0.31 -12.70 1.96
CA TYR A 33 0.85 -12.10 1.30
C TYR A 33 1.25 -10.81 1.99
N TYR A 34 2.55 -10.48 1.92
CA TYR A 34 2.99 -9.15 2.34
C TYR A 34 2.32 -8.07 1.49
N PRO A 35 1.87 -6.96 2.05
CA PRO A 35 1.37 -5.82 1.29
C PRO A 35 2.53 -5.04 0.65
N LEU A 36 3.21 -5.66 -0.32
CA LEU A 36 4.49 -5.17 -0.86
C LEU A 36 4.37 -3.77 -1.48
N TRP A 37 3.28 -3.49 -2.19
CA TRP A 37 3.06 -2.15 -2.74
C TRP A 37 3.01 -1.09 -1.65
N LEU A 38 2.29 -1.38 -0.56
CA LEU A 38 2.17 -0.48 0.58
C LEU A 38 3.52 -0.35 1.32
N ILE A 39 4.26 -1.45 1.47
CA ILE A 39 5.60 -1.47 2.07
C ILE A 39 6.58 -0.59 1.27
N TYR A 40 6.62 -0.75 -0.05
CA TYR A 40 7.53 0.05 -0.87
C TYR A 40 7.17 1.53 -0.87
N ALA A 41 5.89 1.89 -0.86
CA ALA A 41 5.45 3.27 -0.74
C ALA A 41 5.83 3.89 0.61
N ALA A 42 5.70 3.12 1.70
CA ALA A 42 6.13 3.53 3.03
C ALA A 42 7.65 3.77 3.08
N LEU A 43 8.43 2.79 2.62
CA LEU A 43 9.89 2.88 2.52
C LEU A 43 10.37 4.06 1.68
N TYR A 44 9.72 4.28 0.54
CA TYR A 44 10.09 5.40 -0.34
C TYR A 44 9.78 6.74 0.30
N SER A 45 8.67 6.85 1.01
CA SER A 45 8.30 8.04 1.77
C SER A 45 9.27 8.30 2.92
N GLU A 46 9.64 7.28 3.69
CA GLU A 46 10.61 7.37 4.78
C GLU A 46 12.01 7.78 4.29
N LYS A 47 12.50 7.17 3.20
CA LYS A 47 13.76 7.55 2.53
C LYS A 47 13.79 9.03 2.15
N ASN A 48 12.64 9.61 1.84
CA ASN A 48 12.48 11.02 1.46
C ASN A 48 12.14 11.96 2.64
N GLY A 49 12.30 11.49 3.89
CA GLY A 49 12.27 12.33 5.08
C GLY A 49 10.91 12.44 5.76
N HIS A 50 9.90 11.68 5.35
CA HIS A 50 8.62 11.62 6.04
C HIS A 50 8.67 10.62 7.20
N LYS A 51 7.94 10.93 8.28
CA LYS A 51 7.75 10.00 9.38
C LYS A 51 6.61 9.05 9.05
N ILE A 52 6.87 7.76 9.09
CA ILE A 52 5.88 6.74 8.75
C ILE A 52 5.34 6.01 9.97
N HIS A 53 4.08 5.59 9.85
CA HIS A 53 3.42 4.64 10.71
C HIS A 53 2.81 3.55 9.82
N PHE A 54 2.95 2.29 10.22
CA PHE A 54 2.47 1.18 9.42
C PHE A 54 1.55 0.26 10.22
N LEU A 55 0.40 -0.05 9.66
CA LEU A 55 -0.57 -0.97 10.25
C LEU A 55 -1.04 -1.99 9.22
N ASP A 56 -0.65 -3.25 9.41
CA ASP A 56 -1.24 -4.38 8.69
C ASP A 56 -2.24 -5.11 9.61
N ALA A 57 -3.50 -4.68 9.56
CA ALA A 57 -4.53 -5.22 10.42
C ALA A 57 -4.85 -6.70 10.12
N PRO A 58 -4.91 -7.17 8.85
CA PRO A 58 -5.04 -8.58 8.53
C PRO A 58 -3.92 -9.47 9.08
N ALA A 59 -2.66 -9.01 9.06
CA ALA A 59 -1.54 -9.79 9.58
C ALA A 59 -1.70 -10.09 11.07
N LYS A 60 -2.14 -9.08 11.83
CA LYS A 60 -2.37 -9.15 13.27
C LYS A 60 -3.79 -9.60 13.64
N GLN A 61 -4.61 -9.93 12.66
CA GLN A 61 -6.04 -10.31 12.85
C GLN A 61 -6.83 -9.29 13.69
N LEU A 62 -6.52 -8.00 13.53
CA LEU A 62 -7.19 -6.93 14.24
C LEU A 62 -8.58 -6.68 13.63
N ASN A 63 -9.54 -6.44 14.50
CA ASN A 63 -10.82 -5.86 14.10
C ASN A 63 -10.71 -4.34 13.93
N GLU A 64 -11.81 -3.71 13.56
CA GLU A 64 -11.85 -2.29 13.30
C GLU A 64 -11.58 -1.44 14.55
N GLU A 65 -12.17 -1.79 15.69
CA GLU A 65 -12.01 -1.08 16.96
C GLU A 65 -10.54 -1.10 17.42
N GLN A 66 -9.94 -2.29 17.44
CA GLN A 66 -8.53 -2.46 17.77
C GLN A 66 -7.59 -1.69 16.84
N SER A 67 -7.93 -1.64 15.55
CA SER A 67 -7.15 -0.89 14.56
C SER A 67 -7.23 0.62 14.82
N LEU A 68 -8.42 1.14 15.14
CA LEU A 68 -8.60 2.55 15.48
C LEU A 68 -7.89 2.93 16.79
N GLU A 69 -7.91 2.06 17.81
CA GLU A 69 -7.18 2.27 19.06
C GLU A 69 -5.66 2.42 18.83
N ILE A 70 -5.10 1.62 17.90
CA ILE A 70 -3.67 1.72 17.55
C ILE A 70 -3.39 3.06 16.87
N ILE A 71 -4.25 3.49 15.95
CA ILE A 71 -4.11 4.77 15.25
C ILE A 71 -4.21 5.95 16.22
N GLN A 72 -5.13 5.89 17.19
CA GLN A 72 -5.36 6.96 18.17
C GLN A 72 -4.21 7.24 19.14
N ARG A 73 -3.26 6.32 19.27
CA ARG A 73 -2.09 6.54 20.13
C ARG A 73 -1.14 7.63 19.64
N ASN A 74 -1.35 8.09 18.41
CA ASN A 74 -0.54 9.15 17.79
C ASN A 74 -1.41 10.40 17.62
N GLU A 75 -0.96 11.54 18.15
CA GLU A 75 -1.81 12.75 18.36
C GLU A 75 -1.76 13.77 17.21
N ASN A 76 -1.29 13.42 16.00
CA ASN A 76 -1.14 14.41 14.93
C ASN A 76 -2.43 14.54 14.08
N GLU A 77 -3.14 15.68 14.23
CA GLU A 77 -4.35 15.99 13.47
C GLU A 77 -4.12 16.24 11.97
N HIS A 78 -2.88 16.53 11.55
CA HIS A 78 -2.52 16.88 10.16
C HIS A 78 -1.74 15.78 9.47
N SER A 79 -2.20 14.55 9.58
CA SER A 79 -1.53 13.38 8.97
C SER A 79 -2.14 13.01 7.63
N LEU A 80 -1.32 12.36 6.78
CA LEU A 80 -1.76 11.68 5.57
C LEU A 80 -2.05 10.21 5.90
N PHE A 81 -3.27 9.75 5.62
CA PHE A 81 -3.66 8.35 5.72
C PHE A 81 -3.74 7.72 4.34
N VAL A 82 -2.98 6.66 4.13
CA VAL A 82 -2.90 5.88 2.90
C VAL A 82 -3.49 4.50 3.17
N LEU A 83 -4.67 4.21 2.63
CA LEU A 83 -5.37 2.95 2.86
C LEU A 83 -5.32 2.08 1.61
N ASP A 84 -4.75 0.88 1.74
CA ASP A 84 -4.78 -0.11 0.67
C ASP A 84 -6.18 -0.73 0.55
N THR A 85 -6.68 -0.89 -0.69
CA THR A 85 -8.01 -1.42 -0.91
C THR A 85 -8.13 -2.26 -2.18
N SER A 86 -9.09 -3.16 -2.16
CA SER A 86 -9.40 -4.08 -3.24
C SER A 86 -10.90 -4.16 -3.48
N THR A 87 -11.32 -4.73 -4.61
CA THR A 87 -12.74 -4.81 -4.96
C THR A 87 -13.63 -5.47 -3.90
N PRO A 88 -13.23 -6.58 -3.25
CA PRO A 88 -14.08 -7.17 -2.20
C PRO A 88 -14.20 -6.32 -0.94
N SER A 89 -13.22 -5.46 -0.64
CA SER A 89 -13.15 -4.73 0.62
C SER A 89 -13.52 -3.25 0.53
N ILE A 90 -13.68 -2.69 -0.68
CA ILE A 90 -13.83 -1.23 -0.90
C ILE A 90 -14.87 -0.56 0.01
N LYS A 91 -16.04 -1.16 0.20
CA LYS A 91 -17.09 -0.56 1.05
C LYS A 91 -16.65 -0.50 2.52
N SER A 92 -16.07 -1.60 3.02
CA SER A 92 -15.54 -1.67 4.38
C SER A 92 -14.37 -0.69 4.58
N ASP A 93 -13.48 -0.59 3.58
CA ASP A 93 -12.33 0.30 3.65
C ASP A 93 -12.75 1.77 3.63
N VAL A 94 -13.78 2.13 2.86
CA VAL A 94 -14.39 3.47 2.88
C VAL A 94 -15.09 3.76 4.21
N ASP A 95 -15.78 2.79 4.81
CA ASP A 95 -16.41 2.96 6.13
C ASP A 95 -15.33 3.13 7.22
N PHE A 96 -14.22 2.43 7.12
CA PHE A 96 -13.06 2.62 7.98
C PHE A 96 -12.44 4.02 7.82
N ALA A 97 -12.30 4.51 6.57
CA ALA A 97 -11.86 5.88 6.27
C ALA A 97 -12.78 6.94 6.91
N LYS A 98 -14.11 6.74 6.90
CA LYS A 98 -15.06 7.64 7.58
C LYS A 98 -14.77 7.75 9.07
N LYS A 99 -14.46 6.63 9.73
CA LYS A 99 -14.15 6.60 11.16
C LYS A 99 -12.82 7.30 11.46
N ILE A 100 -11.80 7.09 10.63
CA ILE A 100 -10.55 7.85 10.72
C ILE A 100 -10.82 9.35 10.57
N LYS A 101 -11.63 9.74 9.58
CA LYS A 101 -11.95 11.16 9.35
C LYS A 101 -12.73 11.80 10.50
N GLN A 102 -13.56 11.03 11.20
CA GLN A 102 -14.26 11.49 12.42
C GLN A 102 -13.29 11.73 13.58
N LEU A 103 -12.27 10.88 13.73
CA LEU A 103 -11.24 11.00 14.76
C LEU A 103 -10.24 12.12 14.43
N TYR A 104 -9.92 12.29 13.16
CA TYR A 104 -8.94 13.25 12.65
C TYR A 104 -9.54 14.10 11.52
N PRO A 105 -10.40 15.08 11.83
CA PRO A 105 -11.11 15.85 10.82
C PRO A 105 -10.22 16.62 9.84
N LYS A 106 -9.01 17.00 10.28
CA LYS A 106 -8.03 17.75 9.47
C LYS A 106 -7.07 16.87 8.70
N SER A 107 -7.16 15.55 8.87
CA SER A 107 -6.31 14.60 8.12
C SER A 107 -6.66 14.58 6.64
N PHE A 108 -5.71 14.15 5.82
CA PHE A 108 -5.93 13.87 4.42
C PHE A 108 -5.97 12.35 4.21
N ILE A 109 -7.01 11.82 3.58
CA ILE A 109 -7.19 10.38 3.38
C ILE A 109 -7.16 10.08 1.89
N THR A 110 -6.22 9.22 1.48
CA THR A 110 -6.12 8.69 0.12
C THR A 110 -6.27 7.18 0.11
N LEU A 111 -7.00 6.66 -0.89
CA LEU A 111 -7.06 5.22 -1.13
C LEU A 111 -6.12 4.84 -2.27
N VAL A 112 -5.50 3.67 -2.13
CA VAL A 112 -4.55 3.08 -3.08
C VAL A 112 -4.97 1.64 -3.41
N GLY A 113 -4.39 1.06 -4.45
CA GLY A 113 -4.61 -0.33 -4.81
C GLY A 113 -5.36 -0.52 -6.12
N THR A 114 -5.72 -1.76 -6.41
CA THR A 114 -6.26 -2.14 -7.73
C THR A 114 -7.65 -1.59 -8.00
N HIS A 115 -8.53 -1.61 -7.00
CA HIS A 115 -9.92 -1.13 -7.19
C HIS A 115 -10.00 0.38 -7.39
N PRO A 116 -9.42 1.23 -6.51
CA PRO A 116 -9.50 2.68 -6.68
C PRO A 116 -8.75 3.16 -7.93
N THR A 117 -7.71 2.47 -8.36
CA THR A 117 -7.05 2.78 -9.64
C THR A 117 -7.99 2.55 -10.83
N ALA A 118 -8.73 1.44 -10.83
CA ALA A 118 -9.67 1.11 -11.92
C ALA A 118 -10.91 2.00 -11.90
N CYS A 119 -11.45 2.30 -10.71
CA CYS A 119 -12.75 2.94 -10.49
C CYS A 119 -12.62 4.20 -9.60
N ALA A 120 -11.69 5.11 -9.93
CA ALA A 120 -11.31 6.21 -9.04
C ALA A 120 -12.48 7.15 -8.70
N GLU A 121 -13.24 7.59 -9.69
CA GLU A 121 -14.35 8.51 -9.52
C GLU A 121 -15.51 7.87 -8.75
N GLU A 122 -15.84 6.62 -9.10
CA GLU A 122 -16.82 5.82 -8.37
C GLU A 122 -16.41 5.67 -6.91
N THR A 123 -15.15 5.32 -6.65
CA THR A 123 -14.61 5.17 -5.29
C THR A 123 -14.73 6.48 -4.49
N LEU A 124 -14.38 7.61 -5.07
CA LEU A 124 -14.58 8.91 -4.43
C LEU A 124 -16.06 9.20 -4.14
N SER A 125 -16.98 8.74 -5.00
CA SER A 125 -18.42 8.98 -4.80
C SER A 125 -18.99 8.31 -3.57
N TYR A 126 -18.35 7.26 -3.04
CA TYR A 126 -18.85 6.54 -1.85
C TYR A 126 -18.79 7.35 -0.56
N SER A 127 -17.86 8.30 -0.42
CA SER A 127 -17.75 9.12 0.80
C SER A 127 -16.91 10.36 0.60
N SER A 128 -17.34 11.48 1.19
CA SER A 128 -16.52 12.69 1.31
C SER A 128 -15.35 12.57 2.30
N ALA A 129 -15.30 11.50 3.08
CA ALA A 129 -14.16 11.23 3.97
C ALA A 129 -12.88 10.86 3.20
N VAL A 130 -13.01 10.36 1.98
CA VAL A 130 -11.87 10.09 1.10
C VAL A 130 -11.57 11.34 0.29
N ASP A 131 -10.39 11.91 0.44
CA ASP A 131 -9.98 13.17 -0.19
C ASP A 131 -9.42 12.95 -1.60
N ALA A 132 -8.67 11.85 -1.81
CA ALA A 132 -8.04 11.52 -3.09
C ALA A 132 -7.94 10.01 -3.34
N ILE A 133 -7.72 9.67 -4.62
CA ILE A 133 -7.25 8.36 -5.04
C ILE A 133 -5.87 8.53 -5.68
N ALA A 134 -4.89 7.71 -5.27
CA ALA A 134 -3.63 7.59 -5.98
C ALA A 134 -3.73 6.46 -7.01
N ILE A 135 -3.45 6.78 -8.28
CA ILE A 135 -3.70 5.92 -9.43
C ILE A 135 -2.41 5.26 -9.90
N GLY A 136 -2.36 3.93 -9.90
CA GLY A 136 -1.23 3.18 -10.42
C GLY A 136 -0.14 2.88 -9.39
N GLU A 137 1.13 2.91 -9.80
CA GLU A 137 2.28 2.81 -8.90
C GLU A 137 2.33 4.05 -8.01
N TYR A 138 2.02 3.89 -6.75
CA TYR A 138 1.77 5.03 -5.87
C TYR A 138 2.96 5.44 -4.98
N ASP A 139 4.12 4.78 -5.09
CA ASP A 139 5.30 5.14 -4.29
C ASP A 139 5.66 6.64 -4.41
N CYS A 140 5.88 7.10 -5.64
CA CYS A 140 6.18 8.51 -5.92
C CYS A 140 4.97 9.42 -5.69
N ILE A 141 3.76 8.93 -5.98
CA ILE A 141 2.53 9.72 -5.82
C ILE A 141 2.30 10.09 -4.36
N ILE A 142 2.43 9.12 -3.45
CA ILE A 142 2.24 9.35 -2.02
C ILE A 142 3.31 10.30 -1.46
N LYS A 143 4.57 10.11 -1.87
CA LYS A 143 5.66 11.00 -1.48
C LYS A 143 5.42 12.43 -1.97
N ASP A 144 5.06 12.62 -3.24
CA ASP A 144 4.79 13.96 -3.80
C ASP A 144 3.55 14.61 -3.18
N LEU A 145 2.51 13.82 -2.87
CA LEU A 145 1.32 14.28 -2.16
C LEU A 145 1.67 14.73 -0.73
N ALA A 146 2.48 13.96 -0.02
CA ALA A 146 2.92 14.29 1.33
C ALA A 146 3.75 15.59 1.34
N ASP A 147 4.65 15.76 0.37
CA ASP A 147 5.42 17.00 0.20
C ASP A 147 4.50 18.20 -0.04
N ALA A 148 3.54 18.08 -0.95
CA ALA A 148 2.62 19.16 -1.28
C ALA A 148 1.74 19.56 -0.08
N LEU A 149 1.24 18.57 0.66
CA LEU A 149 0.44 18.81 1.87
C LEU A 149 1.27 19.48 2.99
N GLU A 150 2.51 19.04 3.20
CA GLU A 150 3.40 19.60 4.22
C GLU A 150 3.77 21.05 3.93
N LYS A 151 3.98 21.37 2.64
CA LYS A 151 4.34 22.72 2.19
C LYS A 151 3.14 23.64 1.95
N GLY A 152 1.92 23.11 2.00
CA GLY A 152 0.71 23.86 1.64
C GLY A 152 0.63 24.21 0.14
N GLU A 153 1.25 23.37 -0.70
CA GLU A 153 1.24 23.53 -2.16
C GLU A 153 -0.06 23.02 -2.78
N ASN A 154 -0.30 23.42 -4.02
CA ASN A 154 -1.50 23.00 -4.75
C ASN A 154 -1.44 21.50 -5.13
N ILE A 155 -2.23 20.68 -4.45
CA ILE A 155 -2.27 19.22 -4.67
C ILE A 155 -2.75 18.82 -6.10
N TYR A 156 -3.43 19.70 -6.83
CA TYR A 156 -3.82 19.45 -8.22
C TYR A 156 -2.62 19.41 -9.18
N THR A 157 -1.44 19.84 -8.73
CA THR A 157 -0.19 19.72 -9.50
C THR A 157 0.51 18.38 -9.29
N VAL A 158 0.15 17.63 -8.23
CA VAL A 158 0.67 16.28 -7.96
C VAL A 158 0.14 15.32 -9.02
N ARG A 159 1.03 14.57 -9.64
CA ARG A 159 0.66 13.62 -10.70
C ARG A 159 0.07 12.34 -10.10
N GLY A 160 -0.81 11.69 -10.86
CA GLY A 160 -1.36 10.38 -10.54
C GLY A 160 -2.50 10.40 -9.52
N LEU A 161 -3.13 11.57 -9.28
CA LEU A 161 -4.27 11.69 -8.38
C LEU A 161 -5.59 11.78 -9.14
N CYS A 162 -6.64 11.26 -8.50
CA CYS A 162 -8.02 11.65 -8.76
C CYS A 162 -8.55 12.37 -7.53
N LEU A 163 -9.09 13.58 -7.73
CA LEU A 163 -9.50 14.52 -6.69
C LEU A 163 -10.94 14.99 -6.94
N ARG A 164 -11.62 15.48 -5.89
CA ARG A 164 -12.88 16.19 -6.04
C ARG A 164 -12.63 17.59 -6.56
N SER A 165 -13.59 18.12 -7.34
CA SER A 165 -13.63 19.50 -7.78
C SER A 165 -15.06 20.03 -7.76
N ASP A 166 -15.25 21.32 -7.92
CA ASP A 166 -16.58 21.96 -7.96
C ASP A 166 -17.49 21.37 -9.07
N ASN A 167 -16.88 20.89 -10.15
CA ASN A 167 -17.59 20.30 -11.30
C ASN A 167 -17.54 18.77 -11.36
N GLY A 168 -17.28 18.10 -10.23
CA GLY A 168 -17.20 16.64 -10.15
C GLY A 168 -15.83 16.14 -9.73
N TYR A 169 -15.10 15.47 -10.62
CA TYR A 169 -13.79 14.85 -10.33
C TYR A 169 -12.75 15.31 -11.35
N VAL A 170 -11.51 15.47 -10.87
CA VAL A 170 -10.36 15.82 -11.71
C VAL A 170 -9.29 14.75 -11.56
N ARG A 171 -8.84 14.21 -12.69
CA ARG A 171 -7.62 13.40 -12.76
C ARG A 171 -6.45 14.28 -13.11
N THR A 172 -5.44 14.28 -12.29
CA THR A 172 -4.20 15.01 -12.58
C THR A 172 -3.39 14.31 -13.67
N ALA A 173 -2.28 14.90 -14.11
CA ALA A 173 -1.42 14.26 -15.10
C ALA A 173 -0.92 12.89 -14.61
N ILE A 174 -0.78 11.93 -15.52
CA ILE A 174 -0.33 10.57 -15.20
C ILE A 174 1.08 10.62 -14.58
N MET A 175 1.26 9.90 -13.46
CA MET A 175 2.58 9.65 -12.91
C MET A 175 3.31 8.63 -13.79
N PRO A 176 4.48 8.96 -14.35
CA PRO A 176 5.25 7.97 -15.07
C PRO A 176 5.76 6.88 -14.10
N PRO A 177 5.81 5.61 -14.55
CA PRO A 177 6.37 4.54 -13.73
C PRO A 177 7.82 4.84 -13.33
N MET A 178 8.20 4.45 -12.12
CA MET A 178 9.58 4.57 -11.64
C MET A 178 10.53 3.83 -12.59
N LYS A 179 11.52 4.53 -13.15
CA LYS A 179 12.44 3.97 -14.15
C LYS A 179 13.52 3.10 -13.52
N ASN A 180 14.11 3.59 -12.43
CA ASN A 180 15.17 2.90 -11.71
C ASN A 180 14.59 2.29 -10.43
N LEU A 181 14.40 0.96 -10.40
CA LEU A 181 13.85 0.27 -9.23
C LEU A 181 14.88 0.11 -8.10
N ASP A 182 16.18 0.33 -8.37
CA ASP A 182 17.21 0.33 -7.33
C ASP A 182 17.11 1.55 -6.39
N ASP A 183 16.31 2.55 -6.76
CA ASP A 183 16.00 3.68 -5.88
C ASP A 183 15.08 3.29 -4.71
N LEU A 184 14.38 2.16 -4.82
CA LEU A 184 13.57 1.61 -3.74
C LEU A 184 14.47 0.96 -2.67
N PRO A 185 14.26 1.25 -1.39
CA PRO A 185 14.94 0.52 -0.31
C PRO A 185 14.54 -0.96 -0.28
N TYR A 186 15.32 -1.80 0.39
CA TYR A 186 15.02 -3.21 0.57
C TYR A 186 13.76 -3.43 1.41
N ALA A 187 12.77 -4.14 0.85
CA ALA A 187 11.56 -4.50 1.58
C ALA A 187 11.89 -5.34 2.83
N ALA A 188 12.94 -6.15 2.77
CA ALA A 188 13.39 -6.96 3.89
C ALA A 188 13.80 -6.13 5.12
N LYS A 189 14.33 -4.90 4.93
CA LYS A 189 14.64 -4.00 6.04
C LYS A 189 13.36 -3.56 6.76
N PHE A 190 12.36 -3.18 6.00
CA PHE A 190 11.06 -2.79 6.51
C PHE A 190 10.38 -3.94 7.28
N ILE A 191 10.39 -5.14 6.66
CA ILE A 191 9.83 -6.35 7.30
C ILE A 191 10.51 -6.61 8.64
N LYS A 192 11.84 -6.45 8.72
CA LYS A 192 12.59 -6.67 9.96
C LYS A 192 12.24 -5.66 11.05
N GLU A 193 11.95 -4.43 10.67
CA GLU A 193 11.72 -3.33 11.61
C GLU A 193 10.26 -3.21 12.06
N TYR A 194 9.32 -3.36 11.14
CA TYR A 194 7.91 -3.03 11.37
C TYR A 194 6.98 -4.25 11.42
N LEU A 195 7.41 -5.40 10.89
CA LEU A 195 6.56 -6.58 10.72
C LEU A 195 7.16 -7.80 11.41
N ASN A 196 6.37 -8.88 11.45
CA ASN A 196 6.85 -10.19 11.88
C ASN A 196 6.64 -11.17 10.72
N GLU A 197 7.71 -11.76 10.21
CA GLU A 197 7.67 -12.70 9.07
C GLU A 197 6.78 -13.92 9.35
N LYS A 198 6.54 -14.25 10.61
CA LYS A 198 5.67 -15.36 11.01
C LYS A 198 4.17 -15.04 10.91
N ASP A 199 3.81 -13.77 10.69
CA ASP A 199 2.41 -13.39 10.48
C ASP A 199 1.94 -13.64 9.03
N TYR A 200 2.89 -13.87 8.12
CA TYR A 200 2.62 -14.05 6.69
C TYR A 200 2.84 -15.49 6.26
N PHE A 201 1.90 -16.03 5.51
CA PHE A 201 1.95 -17.39 5.02
C PHE A 201 1.63 -17.43 3.52
N PHE A 202 2.63 -17.79 2.73
CA PHE A 202 2.48 -18.06 1.31
C PHE A 202 2.45 -19.56 1.07
N ALA A 203 1.29 -20.10 0.68
CA ALA A 203 1.06 -21.55 0.63
C ALA A 203 1.95 -22.31 -0.38
N ALA A 204 2.56 -21.60 -1.34
CA ALA A 204 3.45 -22.20 -2.34
C ALA A 204 4.94 -22.14 -1.96
N ALA A 205 5.27 -21.59 -0.78
CA ALA A 205 6.65 -21.47 -0.31
C ALA A 205 6.86 -22.17 1.05
N THR A 206 8.11 -22.46 1.36
CA THR A 206 8.51 -23.01 2.66
C THR A 206 8.42 -21.92 3.73
N TYR A 207 7.67 -22.18 4.78
CA TYR A 207 7.43 -21.23 5.87
C TYR A 207 8.52 -21.28 6.96
N PRO A 208 8.91 -20.14 7.54
CA PRO A 208 8.58 -18.77 7.16
C PRO A 208 9.29 -18.32 5.88
N SER A 209 8.64 -17.46 5.10
CA SER A 209 9.21 -16.92 3.86
C SER A 209 9.14 -15.40 3.84
N ILE A 210 10.02 -14.78 3.05
CA ILE A 210 9.98 -13.34 2.74
C ILE A 210 9.66 -13.18 1.26
N GLN A 211 8.82 -12.20 0.94
CA GLN A 211 8.50 -11.81 -0.43
C GLN A 211 9.16 -10.47 -0.76
N ILE A 212 9.76 -10.37 -1.95
CA ILE A 212 10.36 -9.13 -2.46
C ILE A 212 10.01 -8.93 -3.94
N PHE A 213 10.05 -7.70 -4.43
CA PHE A 213 9.99 -7.42 -5.87
C PHE A 213 11.41 -7.33 -6.45
N THR A 214 11.68 -8.12 -7.48
CA THR A 214 12.89 -8.00 -8.31
C THR A 214 12.64 -7.21 -9.60
N GLY A 215 11.37 -7.01 -9.94
CA GLY A 215 10.94 -6.24 -11.08
C GLY A 215 9.48 -5.83 -11.01
N ARG A 216 9.09 -4.90 -11.87
CA ARG A 216 7.73 -4.42 -12.04
C ARG A 216 7.38 -4.33 -13.51
N GLY A 217 6.09 -4.46 -13.83
CA GLY A 217 5.60 -4.49 -15.21
C GLY A 217 5.44 -5.90 -15.74
N CYS A 218 4.47 -6.10 -16.63
CA CYS A 218 4.22 -7.38 -17.25
C CYS A 218 3.85 -7.20 -18.73
N PRO A 219 4.63 -7.74 -19.68
CA PRO A 219 4.37 -7.54 -21.10
C PRO A 219 3.14 -8.30 -21.61
N PHE A 220 2.64 -9.25 -20.83
CA PHE A 220 1.48 -10.05 -21.19
C PHE A 220 0.16 -9.28 -21.06
N ARG A 221 -0.83 -9.69 -21.85
CA ARG A 221 -2.17 -9.07 -21.90
C ARG A 221 -3.27 -10.07 -21.54
N CYS A 222 -3.07 -10.79 -20.44
CA CYS A 222 -4.05 -11.76 -19.94
C CYS A 222 -5.36 -11.06 -19.59
N ASN A 223 -6.48 -11.51 -20.15
CA ASN A 223 -7.79 -10.85 -20.02
C ASN A 223 -8.31 -10.77 -18.58
N PHE A 224 -7.89 -11.69 -17.73
CA PHE A 224 -8.32 -11.76 -16.32
C PHE A 224 -7.38 -11.02 -15.37
N CYS A 225 -6.20 -10.56 -15.82
CA CYS A 225 -5.20 -9.97 -14.93
C CYS A 225 -5.39 -8.47 -14.82
N VAL A 226 -5.65 -7.99 -13.60
CA VAL A 226 -5.85 -6.58 -13.31
C VAL A 226 -4.53 -5.80 -13.16
N TYR A 227 -3.45 -6.45 -12.77
CA TYR A 227 -2.20 -5.79 -12.36
C TYR A 227 -1.54 -4.91 -13.42
N PRO A 228 -1.32 -5.37 -14.66
CA PRO A 228 -0.70 -4.50 -15.66
C PRO A 228 -1.54 -3.26 -15.99
N GLN A 229 -2.86 -3.38 -15.82
CA GLN A 229 -3.79 -2.30 -16.15
C GLN A 229 -3.94 -1.28 -15.02
N THR A 230 -3.70 -1.70 -13.77
CA THR A 230 -3.96 -0.87 -12.59
C THR A 230 -2.70 -0.49 -11.82
N MET A 231 -1.66 -1.32 -11.79
CA MET A 231 -0.52 -1.08 -10.91
C MET A 231 0.77 -0.76 -11.69
N HIS A 232 1.31 -1.70 -12.43
CA HIS A 232 2.70 -1.60 -12.89
C HIS A 232 2.88 -1.46 -14.41
N GLY A 233 1.80 -1.40 -15.18
CA GLY A 233 1.85 -1.26 -16.64
C GLY A 233 2.45 -2.47 -17.36
N HIS A 234 2.66 -2.32 -18.68
CA HIS A 234 3.14 -3.41 -19.55
C HIS A 234 4.66 -3.37 -19.82
N ALA A 235 5.33 -2.28 -19.49
CA ALA A 235 6.79 -2.18 -19.65
C ALA A 235 7.47 -2.86 -18.46
N PHE A 236 8.17 -3.96 -18.72
CA PHE A 236 8.94 -4.65 -17.68
C PHE A 236 10.19 -3.84 -17.32
N ARG A 237 10.41 -3.66 -16.03
CA ARG A 237 11.58 -3.00 -15.44
C ARG A 237 12.10 -3.91 -14.33
N SER A 238 13.40 -4.06 -14.23
CA SER A 238 14.04 -4.87 -13.19
C SER A 238 14.97 -4.04 -12.32
N ARG A 239 15.17 -4.49 -11.10
CA ARG A 239 16.30 -4.07 -10.26
C ARG A 239 17.58 -4.64 -10.85
N SER A 240 18.71 -4.02 -10.54
CA SER A 240 20.03 -4.60 -10.89
C SER A 240 20.26 -5.91 -10.13
N ALA A 241 21.09 -6.78 -10.70
CA ALA A 241 21.47 -8.04 -10.05
C ALA A 241 22.16 -7.77 -8.71
N GLU A 242 23.03 -6.77 -8.67
CA GLU A 242 23.75 -6.35 -7.45
C GLU A 242 22.80 -5.90 -6.36
N ASN A 243 21.76 -5.14 -6.71
CA ASN A 243 20.76 -4.65 -5.75
C ASN A 243 19.93 -5.82 -5.19
N VAL A 244 19.51 -6.76 -6.04
CA VAL A 244 18.78 -7.97 -5.63
C VAL A 244 19.64 -8.85 -4.73
N VAL A 245 20.89 -9.14 -5.11
CA VAL A 245 21.83 -9.94 -4.32
C VAL A 245 22.06 -9.30 -2.95
N GLY A 246 22.25 -7.97 -2.90
CA GLY A 246 22.42 -7.25 -1.65
C GLY A 246 21.22 -7.40 -0.69
N GLU A 247 19.98 -7.48 -1.21
CA GLU A 247 18.81 -7.75 -0.39
C GLU A 247 18.76 -9.21 0.10
N PHE A 248 19.15 -10.19 -0.75
CA PHE A 248 19.30 -11.58 -0.32
C PHE A 248 20.36 -11.73 0.77
N GLU A 249 21.50 -11.08 0.66
CA GLU A 249 22.54 -11.04 1.70
C GLU A 249 22.01 -10.44 2.99
N TYR A 250 21.22 -9.34 2.89
CA TYR A 250 20.58 -8.75 4.07
C TYR A 250 19.63 -9.74 4.74
N ILE A 251 18.80 -10.46 3.96
CA ILE A 251 17.87 -11.47 4.48
C ILE A 251 18.64 -12.60 5.18
N ALA A 252 19.65 -13.14 4.53
CA ALA A 252 20.47 -14.25 5.08
C ALA A 252 21.14 -13.86 6.42
N ASN A 253 21.56 -12.61 6.56
CA ASN A 253 22.25 -12.13 7.77
C ASN A 253 21.29 -11.74 8.91
N ASN A 254 20.03 -11.39 8.61
CA ASN A 254 19.13 -10.81 9.60
C ASN A 254 17.91 -11.66 9.95
N PHE A 255 17.60 -12.71 9.18
CA PHE A 255 16.44 -13.57 9.40
C PHE A 255 16.85 -15.03 9.55
N GLN A 256 17.06 -15.45 10.80
CA GLN A 256 17.55 -16.83 11.09
C GLN A 256 16.54 -17.93 10.79
N ASP A 257 15.24 -17.64 10.95
CA ASP A 257 14.16 -18.61 10.80
C ASP A 257 13.64 -18.72 9.37
N VAL A 258 13.87 -17.72 8.52
CA VAL A 258 13.38 -17.70 7.14
C VAL A 258 13.99 -18.81 6.32
N LYS A 259 13.14 -19.55 5.61
CA LYS A 259 13.50 -20.74 4.82
C LYS A 259 13.54 -20.49 3.33
N GLU A 260 12.79 -19.52 2.85
CA GLU A 260 12.64 -19.26 1.42
C GLU A 260 12.39 -17.76 1.15
N VAL A 261 12.92 -17.26 0.03
CA VAL A 261 12.63 -15.95 -0.50
C VAL A 261 11.81 -16.12 -1.78
N VAL A 262 10.66 -15.46 -1.84
CA VAL A 262 9.74 -15.47 -2.98
C VAL A 262 9.92 -14.16 -3.76
N ILE A 263 10.08 -14.25 -5.08
CA ILE A 263 10.30 -13.13 -5.98
C ILE A 263 9.20 -13.02 -7.03
#